data_8f35a8b645a6f9ba8461751b480e9044
#
_entry.id   8f35a8b645a6f9ba8461751b480e9044
#
_cell.length_a   1.000
_cell.length_b   1.000
_cell.length_c   1.000
_cell.angle_alpha   90.00
_cell.angle_beta   90.00
_cell.angle_gamma   90.00
#
_symmetry.space_group_name_H-M   'P 1'
#
loop_
_entity.id
_entity.type
_entity.pdbx_description
1 polymer ?
#
loop_
_entity_poly.entity_id
_entity_poly.type
_entity_poly.pdbx_seq_one_letter_code
_entity_poly.pdbx_strand_id
1 'polypeptide(L)'
;MSLFISKCIQSYRSTFPRNWIDDYRDESDEFKQLEGFAKINAFYKDIFILLSKAVLSGEYINDTKRYKILLDGFLAEIAIEAGQESIRYQYSKLNSTLKEALTNYKYLLSQIEDKIANSDEDPFFSAFESIDKEVENQYLSDFISICIELALIDHFLYSNKKNKISLILIKETLIGRNKIENPEIKAVYSALLDKCDFLLKKIFYDPVEGRTYTLNFEHHSIDEIACSQSKLKDMSLKFDFLYDPNFKISSFKDRISEYQDNCILRTSKASELILLMKYYQKDKCSSQRVKNLLESFDGLYNKIYKHKIKNPFGTNALNSIKNYLYNCKFSIDISGNSYTFESLKKDNLQLEELQSETGINNYFPFYKALQFLERKISLDFSSTSNNLSQIRLEIQYFSELIGKFEKNLQWCIRNRYYPFQLLANECITPDEEIPIFMASSFNRPINYQKLQNKLNDFSLRNKFFDNQFELAKEKQEILALKENVKSFEKRNFEYLSVFIAIITFLFASIPIFASTELTLQGSLTSILSLGIVLVLFINLLKVFQNTSKVNTNIWFGISISLFILIFILVKQGML
;
A
#
# COMPACT_ATOMS: atom_id res chain seq x y z
N MET A 1 -16.50 -19.37 5.89
CA MET A 1 -16.67 -19.84 4.50
C MET A 1 -15.74 -21.00 4.25
N SER A 2 -16.23 -22.06 3.63
CA SER A 2 -15.36 -23.20 3.34
C SER A 2 -14.58 -22.95 2.05
N LEU A 3 -13.26 -23.05 2.12
CA LEU A 3 -12.37 -23.07 0.96
C LEU A 3 -12.75 -24.22 0.01
N PHE A 4 -12.41 -24.11 -1.28
CA PHE A 4 -12.63 -25.21 -2.22
C PHE A 4 -11.93 -26.50 -1.77
N ILE A 5 -10.71 -26.38 -1.23
CA ILE A 5 -10.01 -27.53 -0.66
C ILE A 5 -10.78 -28.14 0.51
N SER A 6 -11.40 -27.32 1.37
CA SER A 6 -12.21 -27.82 2.48
C SER A 6 -13.46 -28.55 2.00
N LYS A 7 -14.08 -28.05 0.90
CA LYS A 7 -15.20 -28.76 0.25
C LYS A 7 -14.75 -30.06 -0.40
N CYS A 8 -13.58 -30.05 -1.05
CA CYS A 8 -12.97 -31.23 -1.62
C CYS A 8 -12.76 -32.32 -0.55
N ILE A 9 -12.16 -31.96 0.59
CA ILE A 9 -11.95 -32.86 1.72
C ILE A 9 -13.29 -33.35 2.29
N GLN A 10 -14.25 -32.45 2.49
CA GLN A 10 -15.57 -32.80 3.01
C GLN A 10 -16.31 -33.75 2.05
N SER A 11 -16.28 -33.47 0.74
CA SER A 11 -16.89 -34.32 -0.29
C SER A 11 -16.23 -35.70 -0.31
N TYR A 12 -14.90 -35.76 -0.24
CA TYR A 12 -14.15 -37.01 -0.15
C TYR A 12 -14.56 -37.84 1.06
N ARG A 13 -14.74 -37.22 2.23
CA ARG A 13 -15.13 -37.90 3.47
C ARG A 13 -16.59 -38.35 3.49
N SER A 14 -17.51 -37.52 2.97
CA SER A 14 -18.96 -37.75 3.09
C SER A 14 -19.50 -38.71 2.05
N THR A 15 -18.88 -38.73 0.88
CA THR A 15 -19.36 -39.54 -0.25
C THR A 15 -18.43 -40.70 -0.58
N PHE A 16 -17.47 -40.94 0.32
CA PHE A 16 -16.44 -41.95 0.09
C PHE A 16 -17.01 -43.35 -0.08
N PRO A 17 -16.63 -44.09 -1.11
CA PRO A 17 -17.31 -45.32 -1.52
C PRO A 17 -16.95 -46.60 -0.73
N ARG A 18 -16.26 -46.51 0.42
CA ARG A 18 -15.79 -47.69 1.16
C ARG A 18 -16.85 -48.75 1.39
N ASN A 19 -18.09 -48.35 1.65
CA ASN A 19 -19.16 -49.28 2.00
C ASN A 19 -19.93 -49.84 0.79
N TRP A 20 -19.83 -49.18 -0.37
CA TRP A 20 -20.59 -49.60 -1.54
C TRP A 20 -19.72 -50.17 -2.68
N ILE A 21 -18.38 -50.05 -2.63
CA ILE A 21 -17.48 -50.71 -3.58
C ILE A 21 -17.68 -52.22 -3.51
N ASP A 22 -17.92 -52.76 -2.32
CA ASP A 22 -18.15 -54.17 -2.11
C ASP A 22 -19.48 -54.66 -2.72
N ASP A 23 -20.48 -53.79 -2.91
CA ASP A 23 -21.75 -54.12 -3.56
C ASP A 23 -21.60 -54.36 -5.07
N TYR A 24 -20.51 -53.91 -5.67
CA TYR A 24 -20.18 -54.08 -7.11
C TYR A 24 -19.09 -55.13 -7.36
N ARG A 25 -18.86 -55.99 -6.39
CA ARG A 25 -17.78 -56.99 -6.39
C ARG A 25 -18.05 -58.19 -7.29
N ASP A 26 -19.30 -58.39 -7.70
CA ASP A 26 -19.68 -59.54 -8.51
C ASP A 26 -19.25 -59.35 -9.96
N GLU A 27 -18.08 -59.96 -10.30
CA GLU A 27 -17.48 -59.90 -11.62
C GLU A 27 -18.32 -60.58 -12.73
N SER A 28 -19.38 -61.33 -12.36
CA SER A 28 -20.28 -61.98 -13.30
C SER A 28 -21.35 -61.07 -13.88
N ASP A 29 -21.59 -59.90 -13.27
CA ASP A 29 -22.62 -58.93 -13.67
C ASP A 29 -21.98 -57.68 -14.30
N GLU A 30 -21.80 -57.69 -15.63
CA GLU A 30 -21.24 -56.57 -16.39
C GLU A 30 -22.00 -55.25 -16.16
N PHE A 31 -23.31 -55.33 -15.95
CA PHE A 31 -24.11 -54.14 -15.75
C PHE A 31 -23.83 -53.47 -14.41
N LYS A 32 -23.70 -54.27 -13.35
CA LYS A 32 -23.27 -53.74 -12.04
C LYS A 32 -21.86 -53.17 -12.05
N GLN A 33 -20.95 -53.81 -12.77
CA GLN A 33 -19.61 -53.28 -12.92
C GLN A 33 -19.59 -51.94 -13.62
N LEU A 34 -20.33 -51.77 -14.72
CA LEU A 34 -20.45 -50.49 -15.43
C LEU A 34 -21.08 -49.40 -14.56
N GLU A 35 -22.09 -49.73 -13.75
CA GLU A 35 -22.67 -48.82 -12.79
C GLU A 35 -21.66 -48.39 -11.71
N GLY A 36 -20.90 -49.33 -11.16
CA GLY A 36 -19.83 -49.07 -10.20
C GLY A 36 -18.75 -48.15 -10.78
N PHE A 37 -18.30 -48.40 -12.00
CA PHE A 37 -17.35 -47.54 -12.70
C PHE A 37 -17.91 -46.11 -12.90
N ALA A 38 -19.16 -46.01 -13.33
CA ALA A 38 -19.80 -44.70 -13.52
C ALA A 38 -19.87 -43.91 -12.22
N LYS A 39 -20.22 -44.55 -11.10
CA LYS A 39 -20.26 -43.93 -9.77
C LYS A 39 -18.89 -43.47 -9.28
N ILE A 40 -17.86 -44.33 -9.42
CA ILE A 40 -16.48 -43.98 -9.06
C ILE A 40 -16.01 -42.80 -9.90
N ASN A 41 -16.22 -42.84 -11.20
CA ASN A 41 -15.82 -41.77 -12.11
C ASN A 41 -16.53 -40.45 -11.78
N ALA A 42 -17.83 -40.48 -11.51
CA ALA A 42 -18.58 -39.28 -11.11
C ALA A 42 -18.05 -38.67 -9.79
N PHE A 43 -17.75 -39.53 -8.80
CA PHE A 43 -17.18 -39.10 -7.53
C PHE A 43 -15.84 -38.36 -7.71
N TYR A 44 -14.90 -38.97 -8.43
CA TYR A 44 -13.59 -38.36 -8.66
C TYR A 44 -13.65 -37.14 -9.57
N LYS A 45 -14.61 -37.10 -10.51
CA LYS A 45 -14.87 -35.92 -11.32
C LYS A 45 -15.12 -34.71 -10.43
N ASP A 46 -16.02 -34.81 -9.45
CA ASP A 46 -16.35 -33.71 -8.54
C ASP A 46 -15.15 -33.31 -7.67
N ILE A 47 -14.39 -34.29 -7.18
CA ILE A 47 -13.16 -34.04 -6.41
C ILE A 47 -12.12 -33.29 -7.24
N PHE A 48 -11.87 -33.73 -8.47
CA PHE A 48 -10.89 -33.11 -9.36
C PHE A 48 -11.29 -31.70 -9.81
N ILE A 49 -12.58 -31.46 -10.04
CA ILE A 49 -13.12 -30.12 -10.34
C ILE A 49 -12.91 -29.19 -9.14
N LEU A 50 -13.23 -29.63 -7.93
CA LEU A 50 -13.01 -28.84 -6.73
C LEU A 50 -11.53 -28.53 -6.49
N LEU A 51 -10.65 -29.50 -6.71
CA LEU A 51 -9.22 -29.32 -6.58
C LEU A 51 -8.67 -28.35 -7.63
N SER A 52 -9.12 -28.45 -8.88
CA SER A 52 -8.78 -27.50 -9.94
C SER A 52 -9.22 -26.07 -9.60
N LYS A 53 -10.45 -25.92 -9.07
CA LYS A 53 -10.95 -24.65 -8.57
C LYS A 53 -10.09 -24.09 -7.42
N ALA A 54 -9.63 -24.96 -6.51
CA ALA A 54 -8.77 -24.57 -5.41
C ALA A 54 -7.43 -23.98 -5.87
N VAL A 55 -6.81 -24.60 -6.88
CA VAL A 55 -5.53 -24.11 -7.45
C VAL A 55 -5.73 -22.83 -8.27
N LEU A 56 -6.67 -22.84 -9.23
CA LEU A 56 -6.93 -21.70 -10.11
C LEU A 56 -7.29 -20.45 -9.33
N SER A 57 -7.99 -20.66 -8.26
CA SER A 57 -8.49 -19.61 -7.39
C SER A 57 -7.41 -18.95 -6.53
N GLY A 58 -6.28 -19.55 -6.31
CA GLY A 58 -5.24 -19.01 -5.44
C GLY A 58 -5.67 -18.86 -3.97
N GLU A 59 -6.65 -19.68 -3.51
CA GLU A 59 -7.14 -19.60 -2.12
C GLU A 59 -6.06 -19.83 -1.05
N TYR A 60 -4.92 -20.39 -1.46
CA TYR A 60 -3.76 -20.67 -0.62
C TYR A 60 -2.93 -19.42 -0.27
N ILE A 61 -3.11 -18.30 -1.00
CA ILE A 61 -2.19 -17.16 -0.92
C ILE A 61 -2.24 -16.42 0.43
N ASN A 62 -3.39 -16.43 1.09
CA ASN A 62 -3.57 -15.68 2.34
C ASN A 62 -2.95 -16.37 3.54
N ASP A 63 -2.88 -17.70 3.54
CA ASP A 63 -2.29 -18.47 4.64
C ASP A 63 -1.72 -19.81 4.11
N THR A 64 -0.59 -19.72 3.47
CA THR A 64 0.08 -20.87 2.84
C THR A 64 0.44 -21.97 3.85
N LYS A 65 0.80 -21.61 5.09
CA LYS A 65 1.13 -22.60 6.14
C LYS A 65 -0.08 -23.42 6.55
N ARG A 66 -1.19 -22.75 6.83
CA ARG A 66 -2.45 -23.42 7.18
C ARG A 66 -2.93 -24.30 6.04
N TYR A 67 -2.76 -23.82 4.82
CA TYR A 67 -3.15 -24.55 3.63
C TYR A 67 -2.32 -25.84 3.45
N LYS A 68 -1.00 -25.79 3.70
CA LYS A 68 -0.14 -26.97 3.71
C LYS A 68 -0.60 -28.02 4.73
N ILE A 69 -0.95 -27.59 5.94
CA ILE A 69 -1.47 -28.49 6.99
C ILE A 69 -2.75 -29.18 6.52
N LEU A 70 -3.65 -28.47 5.83
CA LEU A 70 -4.86 -29.06 5.26
C LEU A 70 -4.54 -30.11 4.19
N LEU A 71 -3.57 -29.84 3.31
CA LEU A 71 -3.13 -30.79 2.29
C LEU A 71 -2.46 -32.01 2.92
N ASP A 72 -1.64 -31.84 3.95
CA ASP A 72 -1.00 -32.95 4.66
C ASP A 72 -2.01 -33.86 5.33
N GLY A 73 -3.01 -33.26 5.99
CA GLY A 73 -4.12 -34.01 6.56
C GLY A 73 -4.90 -34.80 5.52
N PHE A 74 -5.19 -34.17 4.37
CA PHE A 74 -5.93 -34.85 3.31
C PHE A 74 -5.11 -35.96 2.65
N LEU A 75 -3.81 -35.75 2.40
CA LEU A 75 -2.91 -36.78 1.88
C LEU A 75 -2.84 -38.01 2.79
N ALA A 76 -2.86 -37.81 4.10
CA ALA A 76 -2.84 -38.94 5.07
C ALA A 76 -4.13 -39.76 5.06
N GLU A 77 -5.26 -39.18 4.63
CA GLU A 77 -6.55 -39.90 4.55
C GLU A 77 -6.71 -40.76 3.29
N ILE A 78 -5.92 -40.47 2.24
CA ILE A 78 -6.01 -41.21 0.97
C ILE A 78 -5.28 -42.55 1.10
N ALA A 79 -6.06 -43.58 1.33
CA ALA A 79 -5.53 -44.97 1.38
C ALA A 79 -5.33 -45.48 -0.06
N ILE A 80 -4.19 -46.15 -0.27
CA ILE A 80 -3.97 -46.95 -1.48
C ILE A 80 -4.22 -48.39 -1.09
N GLU A 81 -5.36 -48.96 -1.51
CA GLU A 81 -5.67 -50.36 -1.29
C GLU A 81 -5.23 -51.15 -2.52
N ALA A 82 -4.43 -52.17 -2.32
CA ALA A 82 -4.05 -53.11 -3.38
C ALA A 82 -5.21 -54.08 -3.62
N GLY A 83 -5.78 -54.08 -4.82
CA GLY A 83 -6.81 -55.04 -5.25
C GLY A 83 -6.65 -55.36 -6.71
N GLN A 84 -6.81 -56.64 -7.07
CA GLN A 84 -6.75 -57.11 -8.47
C GLN A 84 -8.12 -57.01 -9.18
N GLU A 85 -9.20 -56.80 -8.42
CA GLU A 85 -10.56 -56.64 -8.95
C GLU A 85 -10.69 -55.35 -9.77
N SER A 86 -11.37 -55.37 -10.89
CA SER A 86 -11.43 -54.25 -11.85
C SER A 86 -11.87 -52.91 -11.23
N ILE A 87 -12.91 -52.93 -10.40
CA ILE A 87 -13.42 -51.74 -9.70
C ILE A 87 -12.44 -51.22 -8.63
N ARG A 88 -11.84 -52.12 -7.86
CA ARG A 88 -10.80 -51.74 -6.87
C ARG A 88 -9.54 -51.25 -7.54
N TYR A 89 -9.18 -51.78 -8.68
CA TYR A 89 -8.07 -51.31 -9.48
C TYR A 89 -8.31 -49.86 -9.96
N GLN A 90 -9.50 -49.58 -10.52
CA GLN A 90 -9.86 -48.24 -10.94
C GLN A 90 -9.85 -47.24 -9.77
N TYR A 91 -10.42 -47.64 -8.63
CA TYR A 91 -10.42 -46.85 -7.42
C TYR A 91 -8.98 -46.58 -6.92
N SER A 92 -8.13 -47.59 -6.88
CA SER A 92 -6.73 -47.45 -6.48
C SER A 92 -5.95 -46.52 -7.43
N LYS A 93 -6.20 -46.66 -8.74
CA LYS A 93 -5.61 -45.78 -9.77
C LYS A 93 -6.01 -44.31 -9.57
N LEU A 94 -7.29 -44.05 -9.38
CA LEU A 94 -7.79 -42.68 -9.16
C LEU A 94 -7.32 -42.06 -7.83
N ASN A 95 -7.21 -42.87 -6.77
CA ASN A 95 -6.59 -42.45 -5.50
C ASN A 95 -5.11 -42.12 -5.67
N SER A 96 -4.38 -42.92 -6.42
CA SER A 96 -2.96 -42.65 -6.72
C SER A 96 -2.80 -41.32 -7.47
N THR A 97 -3.65 -41.11 -8.47
CA THR A 97 -3.69 -39.84 -9.24
C THR A 97 -4.03 -38.66 -8.37
N LEU A 98 -5.02 -38.77 -7.47
CA LEU A 98 -5.37 -37.71 -6.53
C LEU A 98 -4.22 -37.41 -5.57
N LYS A 99 -3.56 -38.45 -5.06
CA LYS A 99 -2.41 -38.31 -4.17
C LYS A 99 -1.24 -37.62 -4.85
N GLU A 100 -0.98 -37.91 -6.11
CA GLU A 100 0.02 -37.25 -6.92
C GLU A 100 -0.32 -35.78 -7.13
N ALA A 101 -1.57 -35.49 -7.51
CA ALA A 101 -2.04 -34.10 -7.68
C ALA A 101 -1.89 -33.27 -6.39
N LEU A 102 -2.24 -33.82 -5.23
CA LEU A 102 -2.07 -33.15 -3.93
C LEU A 102 -0.60 -32.97 -3.55
N THR A 103 0.25 -33.96 -3.89
CA THR A 103 1.71 -33.87 -3.68
C THR A 103 2.32 -32.75 -4.53
N ASN A 104 1.94 -32.66 -5.80
CA ASN A 104 2.35 -31.59 -6.70
C ASN A 104 1.83 -30.22 -6.23
N TYR A 105 0.60 -30.17 -5.72
CA TYR A 105 0.08 -28.94 -5.12
C TYR A 105 0.87 -28.50 -3.87
N LYS A 106 1.20 -29.44 -2.99
CA LYS A 106 2.07 -29.17 -1.85
C LYS A 106 3.46 -28.70 -2.28
N TYR A 107 4.01 -29.27 -3.35
CA TYR A 107 5.27 -28.83 -3.93
C TYR A 107 5.19 -27.37 -4.44
N LEU A 108 4.11 -26.99 -5.16
CA LEU A 108 3.86 -25.60 -5.54
C LEU A 108 3.94 -24.66 -4.33
N LEU A 109 3.26 -25.01 -3.22
CA LEU A 109 3.25 -24.19 -2.02
C LEU A 109 4.65 -24.07 -1.39
N SER A 110 5.44 -25.15 -1.41
CA SER A 110 6.82 -25.14 -0.94
C SER A 110 7.69 -24.21 -1.77
N GLN A 111 7.57 -24.25 -3.10
CA GLN A 111 8.30 -23.37 -3.99
C GLN A 111 7.96 -21.90 -3.78
N ILE A 112 6.70 -21.60 -3.47
CA ILE A 112 6.26 -20.23 -3.15
C ILE A 112 6.86 -19.75 -1.81
N GLU A 113 6.99 -20.63 -0.81
CA GLU A 113 7.58 -20.29 0.49
C GLU A 113 9.11 -20.21 0.47
N ASP A 114 9.78 -21.20 -0.12
CA ASP A 114 11.23 -21.36 0.00
C ASP A 114 12.04 -20.33 -0.80
N LYS A 115 11.51 -19.85 -1.92
CA LYS A 115 12.20 -18.87 -2.77
C LYS A 115 12.17 -17.41 -2.27
N ILE A 116 11.66 -17.17 -1.09
CA ILE A 116 11.82 -15.85 -0.44
C ILE A 116 13.28 -15.60 -0.08
N ALA A 117 14.06 -16.63 0.18
CA ALA A 117 15.35 -16.48 0.83
C ALA A 117 16.53 -16.38 -0.13
N ASN A 118 16.62 -17.19 -1.17
CA ASN A 118 17.83 -17.25 -1.99
C ASN A 118 17.57 -17.91 -3.34
N SER A 119 17.86 -17.24 -4.38
CA SER A 119 18.42 -17.72 -5.64
C SER A 119 17.66 -17.38 -6.90
N ASP A 120 18.47 -17.05 -7.91
CA ASP A 120 18.13 -16.84 -9.31
C ASP A 120 17.79 -18.14 -10.05
N GLU A 121 17.68 -19.26 -9.35
CA GLU A 121 17.35 -20.57 -9.93
C GLU A 121 15.85 -20.85 -9.85
N ASP A 122 15.22 -20.91 -11.01
CA ASP A 122 13.81 -21.23 -11.16
C ASP A 122 13.55 -22.72 -11.08
N PRO A 123 12.48 -23.17 -10.41
CA PRO A 123 12.06 -24.56 -10.48
C PRO A 123 11.63 -24.87 -11.91
N PHE A 124 12.21 -25.89 -12.45
CA PHE A 124 11.82 -26.44 -13.74
C PHE A 124 10.73 -27.48 -13.52
N PHE A 125 9.56 -27.27 -14.13
CA PHE A 125 8.58 -28.33 -14.30
C PHE A 125 8.85 -29.02 -15.63
N SER A 126 9.02 -30.33 -15.60
CA SER A 126 9.03 -31.11 -16.80
C SER A 126 7.66 -31.07 -17.46
N ALA A 127 7.66 -30.91 -18.77
CA ALA A 127 6.41 -31.00 -19.54
C ALA A 127 5.76 -32.38 -19.26
N PHE A 128 4.44 -32.36 -19.10
CA PHE A 128 3.67 -33.57 -18.85
C PHE A 128 3.87 -34.59 -19.94
N GLU A 129 4.20 -35.80 -19.56
CA GLU A 129 4.04 -36.92 -20.46
C GLU A 129 2.54 -37.18 -20.66
N SER A 130 2.12 -37.22 -21.91
CA SER A 130 0.73 -37.50 -22.28
C SER A 130 0.40 -38.94 -21.92
N ILE A 131 -0.42 -39.13 -20.90
CA ILE A 131 -0.99 -40.44 -20.57
C ILE A 131 -2.24 -40.68 -21.42
N ASP A 132 -2.51 -41.93 -21.76
CA ASP A 132 -3.54 -42.42 -22.68
C ASP A 132 -4.93 -41.77 -22.56
N LYS A 133 -5.55 -41.56 -23.71
CA LYS A 133 -6.59 -40.56 -24.04
C LYS A 133 -8.05 -40.92 -23.73
N GLU A 134 -8.40 -41.97 -23.02
CA GLU A 134 -9.75 -42.54 -23.11
C GLU A 134 -10.72 -42.31 -21.92
N VAL A 135 -10.31 -41.67 -20.81
CA VAL A 135 -11.19 -41.50 -19.64
C VAL A 135 -11.36 -40.03 -19.26
N GLU A 136 -12.61 -39.55 -19.09
CA GLU A 136 -12.90 -38.16 -18.67
C GLU A 136 -12.11 -37.71 -17.43
N ASN A 137 -11.88 -38.59 -16.47
CA ASN A 137 -11.08 -38.32 -15.29
C ASN A 137 -9.59 -38.10 -15.58
N GLN A 138 -9.08 -38.66 -16.68
CA GLN A 138 -7.72 -38.42 -17.14
C GLN A 138 -7.53 -36.98 -17.58
N TYR A 139 -8.51 -36.39 -18.31
CA TYR A 139 -8.46 -34.98 -18.66
C TYR A 139 -8.45 -34.08 -17.43
N LEU A 140 -9.25 -34.41 -16.43
CA LEU A 140 -9.28 -33.64 -15.18
C LEU A 140 -7.99 -33.71 -14.38
N SER A 141 -7.35 -34.88 -14.32
CA SER A 141 -6.03 -35.07 -13.72
C SER A 141 -4.98 -34.20 -14.42
N ASP A 142 -4.99 -34.20 -15.75
CA ASP A 142 -4.10 -33.36 -16.54
C ASP A 142 -4.39 -31.87 -16.32
N PHE A 143 -5.67 -31.48 -16.19
CA PHE A 143 -6.04 -30.11 -15.91
C PHE A 143 -5.57 -29.63 -14.54
N ILE A 144 -5.62 -30.47 -13.51
CA ILE A 144 -5.04 -30.14 -12.19
C ILE A 144 -3.53 -29.89 -12.32
N SER A 145 -2.83 -30.75 -13.04
CA SER A 145 -1.41 -30.59 -13.29
C SER A 145 -1.11 -29.29 -14.02
N ILE A 146 -1.89 -28.98 -15.06
CA ILE A 146 -1.81 -27.69 -15.78
C ILE A 146 -2.15 -26.51 -14.87
N CYS A 147 -3.15 -26.62 -13.98
CA CYS A 147 -3.46 -25.60 -12.99
C CYS A 147 -2.25 -25.28 -12.10
N ILE A 148 -1.58 -26.31 -11.61
CA ILE A 148 -0.40 -26.20 -10.74
C ILE A 148 0.76 -25.56 -11.50
N GLU A 149 1.01 -25.98 -12.73
CA GLU A 149 2.06 -25.41 -13.57
C GLU A 149 1.79 -23.95 -13.91
N LEU A 150 0.57 -23.62 -14.33
CA LEU A 150 0.18 -22.22 -14.58
C LEU A 150 0.27 -21.35 -13.32
N ALA A 151 -0.07 -21.89 -12.16
CA ALA A 151 0.10 -21.17 -10.90
C ALA A 151 1.57 -20.91 -10.60
N LEU A 152 2.45 -21.89 -10.81
CA LEU A 152 3.88 -21.72 -10.63
C LEU A 152 4.48 -20.72 -11.62
N ILE A 153 4.17 -20.86 -12.90
CA ILE A 153 4.59 -19.90 -13.94
C ILE A 153 4.12 -18.49 -13.58
N ASP A 154 2.89 -18.34 -13.11
CA ASP A 154 2.33 -17.05 -12.71
C ASP A 154 3.11 -16.41 -11.55
N HIS A 155 3.47 -17.20 -10.52
CA HIS A 155 4.29 -16.68 -9.40
C HIS A 155 5.70 -16.27 -9.82
N PHE A 156 6.27 -16.88 -10.85
CA PHE A 156 7.64 -16.67 -11.32
C PHE A 156 7.71 -16.19 -12.78
N LEU A 157 6.68 -15.50 -13.25
CA LEU A 157 6.46 -15.19 -14.68
C LEU A 157 7.69 -14.58 -15.38
N TYR A 158 8.37 -13.66 -14.71
CA TYR A 158 9.45 -12.89 -15.31
C TYR A 158 10.86 -13.38 -14.95
N SER A 159 10.96 -14.40 -14.12
CA SER A 159 12.25 -14.88 -13.64
C SER A 159 12.89 -15.91 -14.57
N ASN A 160 12.10 -16.54 -15.45
CA ASN A 160 12.59 -17.60 -16.35
C ASN A 160 12.14 -17.39 -17.80
N LYS A 161 13.12 -17.31 -18.71
CA LYS A 161 12.86 -17.22 -20.15
C LYS A 161 12.13 -18.43 -20.73
N LYS A 162 12.26 -19.61 -20.08
CA LYS A 162 11.59 -20.85 -20.49
C LYS A 162 10.08 -20.79 -20.25
N ASN A 163 9.60 -19.96 -19.32
CA ASN A 163 8.16 -19.83 -19.02
C ASN A 163 7.33 -19.50 -20.26
N LYS A 164 7.90 -18.73 -21.21
CA LYS A 164 7.25 -18.46 -22.49
C LYS A 164 7.00 -19.73 -23.32
N ILE A 165 7.99 -20.60 -23.40
CA ILE A 165 7.89 -21.85 -24.15
C ILE A 165 6.90 -22.79 -23.47
N SER A 166 6.98 -22.91 -22.14
CA SER A 166 6.04 -23.73 -21.36
C SER A 166 4.60 -23.28 -21.55
N LEU A 167 4.33 -21.97 -21.53
CA LEU A 167 2.99 -21.43 -21.77
C LEU A 167 2.46 -21.74 -23.18
N ILE A 168 3.31 -21.69 -24.19
CA ILE A 168 2.94 -22.05 -25.56
C ILE A 168 2.58 -23.54 -25.63
N LEU A 169 3.41 -24.42 -25.06
CA LEU A 169 3.18 -25.86 -25.04
C LEU A 169 1.89 -26.22 -24.27
N ILE A 170 1.66 -25.60 -23.11
CA ILE A 170 0.41 -25.76 -22.36
C ILE A 170 -0.79 -25.36 -23.22
N LYS A 171 -0.70 -24.24 -23.92
CA LYS A 171 -1.77 -23.78 -24.78
C LYS A 171 -2.06 -24.76 -25.91
N GLU A 172 -1.03 -25.25 -26.60
CA GLU A 172 -1.16 -26.26 -27.64
C GLU A 172 -1.79 -27.54 -27.10
N THR A 173 -1.38 -27.99 -25.91
CA THR A 173 -1.98 -29.16 -25.23
C THR A 173 -3.46 -28.95 -24.93
N LEU A 174 -3.83 -27.76 -24.42
CA LEU A 174 -5.23 -27.44 -24.16
C LEU A 174 -6.05 -27.40 -25.44
N ILE A 175 -5.55 -26.80 -26.52
CA ILE A 175 -6.25 -26.75 -27.82
C ILE A 175 -6.54 -28.14 -28.36
N GLY A 176 -5.59 -29.07 -28.24
CA GLY A 176 -5.78 -30.46 -28.67
C GLY A 176 -6.93 -31.19 -27.93
N ARG A 177 -7.46 -30.62 -26.86
CA ARG A 177 -8.49 -31.19 -25.99
C ARG A 177 -9.84 -30.44 -26.04
N ASN A 178 -10.15 -29.76 -27.12
CA ASN A 178 -11.36 -28.92 -27.24
C ASN A 178 -12.69 -29.69 -27.34
N LYS A 179 -12.66 -31.03 -27.48
CA LYS A 179 -13.85 -31.89 -27.63
C LYS A 179 -14.48 -32.32 -26.30
N ILE A 180 -14.52 -31.42 -25.31
CA ILE A 180 -15.10 -31.70 -24.00
C ILE A 180 -16.59 -31.36 -24.03
N GLU A 181 -17.45 -32.36 -23.82
CA GLU A 181 -18.90 -32.21 -23.83
C GLU A 181 -19.46 -31.82 -22.45
N ASN A 182 -18.83 -32.32 -21.38
CA ASN A 182 -19.29 -32.06 -20.02
C ASN A 182 -19.12 -30.57 -19.66
N PRO A 183 -20.19 -29.85 -19.29
CA PRO A 183 -20.15 -28.40 -19.06
C PRO A 183 -19.27 -27.98 -17.89
N GLU A 184 -19.17 -28.79 -16.82
CA GLU A 184 -18.34 -28.47 -15.66
C GLU A 184 -16.85 -28.61 -15.97
N ILE A 185 -16.48 -29.67 -16.70
CA ILE A 185 -15.12 -29.87 -17.19
C ILE A 185 -14.74 -28.79 -18.21
N LYS A 186 -15.68 -28.42 -19.08
CA LYS A 186 -15.51 -27.32 -20.04
C LYS A 186 -15.26 -25.99 -19.35
N ALA A 187 -15.90 -25.75 -18.20
CA ALA A 187 -15.66 -24.53 -17.42
C ALA A 187 -14.22 -24.47 -16.87
N VAL A 188 -13.67 -25.59 -16.35
CA VAL A 188 -12.27 -25.68 -15.93
C VAL A 188 -11.34 -25.45 -17.13
N TYR A 189 -11.59 -26.10 -18.24
CA TYR A 189 -10.84 -25.95 -19.47
C TYR A 189 -10.81 -24.49 -19.96
N SER A 190 -11.96 -23.82 -20.00
CA SER A 190 -12.05 -22.42 -20.39
C SER A 190 -11.24 -21.50 -19.44
N ALA A 191 -11.32 -21.75 -18.14
CA ALA A 191 -10.57 -20.99 -17.14
C ALA A 191 -9.04 -21.17 -17.30
N LEU A 192 -8.58 -22.38 -17.64
CA LEU A 192 -7.17 -22.66 -17.93
C LEU A 192 -6.69 -21.93 -19.18
N LEU A 193 -7.48 -21.95 -20.25
CA LEU A 193 -7.16 -21.20 -21.47
C LEU A 193 -7.09 -19.70 -21.19
N ASP A 194 -8.08 -19.14 -20.49
CA ASP A 194 -8.12 -17.73 -20.14
C ASP A 194 -6.87 -17.33 -19.31
N LYS A 195 -6.47 -18.16 -18.34
CA LYS A 195 -5.27 -17.92 -17.55
C LYS A 195 -4.00 -17.99 -18.40
N CYS A 196 -3.89 -19.00 -19.23
CA CYS A 196 -2.74 -19.19 -20.10
C CYS A 196 -2.58 -18.01 -21.08
N ASP A 197 -3.66 -17.61 -21.74
CA ASP A 197 -3.67 -16.49 -22.67
C ASP A 197 -3.31 -15.17 -22.00
N PHE A 198 -3.78 -14.96 -20.78
CA PHE A 198 -3.44 -13.78 -20.03
C PHE A 198 -1.96 -13.74 -19.63
N LEU A 199 -1.39 -14.87 -19.20
CA LEU A 199 0.03 -14.98 -18.88
C LEU A 199 0.91 -14.78 -20.12
N LEU A 200 0.51 -15.36 -21.26
CA LEU A 200 1.19 -15.16 -22.54
C LEU A 200 1.20 -13.69 -22.91
N LYS A 201 0.05 -13.01 -22.83
CA LYS A 201 -0.02 -11.58 -23.09
C LYS A 201 0.89 -10.78 -22.16
N LYS A 202 0.94 -11.11 -20.88
CA LYS A 202 1.80 -10.43 -19.91
C LYS A 202 3.29 -10.59 -20.23
N ILE A 203 3.72 -11.81 -20.57
CA ILE A 203 5.14 -12.08 -20.83
C ILE A 203 5.63 -11.43 -22.13
N PHE A 204 4.70 -11.17 -23.06
CA PHE A 204 4.99 -10.46 -24.31
C PHE A 204 4.83 -8.93 -24.20
N TYR A 205 4.31 -8.44 -23.10
CA TYR A 205 4.14 -7.01 -22.89
C TYR A 205 5.45 -6.38 -22.40
N ASP A 206 6.05 -5.49 -23.21
CA ASP A 206 7.19 -4.68 -22.81
C ASP A 206 6.80 -3.20 -22.69
N PRO A 207 6.65 -2.68 -21.45
CA PRO A 207 6.30 -1.28 -21.25
C PRO A 207 7.44 -0.30 -21.58
N VAL A 208 8.69 -0.77 -21.70
CA VAL A 208 9.86 0.09 -21.96
C VAL A 208 9.96 0.46 -23.42
N GLU A 209 9.59 -0.45 -24.33
CA GLU A 209 9.70 -0.24 -25.76
C GLU A 209 8.41 0.33 -26.41
N GLY A 210 7.33 0.48 -25.65
CA GLY A 210 6.04 0.93 -26.18
C GLY A 210 5.44 -0.02 -27.23
N ARG A 211 6.01 -1.20 -27.35
CA ARG A 211 5.55 -2.23 -28.27
C ARG A 211 4.42 -3.01 -27.58
N THR A 212 3.21 -2.70 -27.96
CA THR A 212 2.11 -3.66 -27.85
C THR A 212 2.48 -4.83 -28.76
N TYR A 213 3.05 -5.86 -28.19
CA TYR A 213 3.10 -7.13 -28.90
C TYR A 213 1.65 -7.58 -29.08
N THR A 214 1.08 -7.25 -30.23
CA THR A 214 0.03 -8.05 -30.79
C THR A 214 0.56 -9.47 -30.77
N LEU A 215 -0.19 -10.40 -30.19
CA LEU A 215 0.08 -11.82 -30.29
C LEU A 215 -0.04 -12.23 -31.76
N ASN A 216 0.94 -11.85 -32.58
CA ASN A 216 1.10 -12.38 -33.92
C ASN A 216 1.72 -13.78 -33.75
N PHE A 217 0.87 -14.73 -33.51
CA PHE A 217 1.20 -16.14 -33.68
C PHE A 217 1.20 -16.40 -35.19
N GLU A 218 2.28 -16.05 -35.86
CA GLU A 218 2.39 -16.17 -37.33
C GLU A 218 2.35 -17.61 -37.85
N HIS A 219 2.31 -18.63 -37.00
CA HIS A 219 2.49 -20.02 -37.43
C HIS A 219 1.40 -21.02 -37.02
N HIS A 220 0.39 -20.64 -36.28
CA HIS A 220 -0.75 -21.52 -36.02
C HIS A 220 -2.04 -20.74 -36.17
N SER A 221 -2.97 -21.28 -36.93
CA SER A 221 -4.34 -20.79 -37.09
C SER A 221 -5.07 -20.83 -35.74
N ILE A 222 -4.80 -19.83 -34.91
CA ILE A 222 -5.43 -19.63 -33.59
C ILE A 222 -6.92 -19.28 -33.76
N ASP A 223 -7.38 -19.12 -34.98
CA ASP A 223 -8.74 -18.77 -35.36
C ASP A 223 -9.82 -19.76 -34.92
N GLU A 224 -9.43 -20.98 -34.56
CA GLU A 224 -10.36 -22.04 -34.11
C GLU A 224 -10.41 -22.26 -32.59
N ILE A 225 -9.70 -21.46 -31.81
CA ILE A 225 -9.67 -21.62 -30.36
C ILE A 225 -10.93 -21.04 -29.75
N ALA A 226 -11.57 -21.82 -28.90
CA ALA A 226 -12.85 -21.57 -28.25
C ALA A 226 -12.95 -20.32 -27.33
N CYS A 227 -11.86 -19.61 -27.11
CA CYS A 227 -11.90 -18.26 -26.57
C CYS A 227 -12.29 -17.34 -27.73
N SER A 228 -13.52 -16.82 -27.74
CA SER A 228 -13.96 -15.92 -28.80
C SER A 228 -12.90 -14.82 -28.95
N GLN A 229 -12.45 -14.55 -30.18
CA GLN A 229 -11.51 -13.45 -30.48
C GLN A 229 -11.94 -12.13 -29.82
N SER A 230 -13.24 -11.95 -29.61
CA SER A 230 -13.80 -10.82 -28.90
C SER A 230 -13.39 -10.77 -27.42
N LYS A 231 -13.32 -11.89 -26.70
CA LYS A 231 -12.95 -11.96 -25.28
C LYS A 231 -11.45 -11.64 -25.09
N LEU A 232 -10.60 -12.24 -25.92
CA LEU A 232 -9.15 -11.93 -25.93
C LEU A 232 -8.87 -10.49 -26.30
N LYS A 233 -9.57 -9.96 -27.30
CA LYS A 233 -9.47 -8.56 -27.71
C LYS A 233 -9.92 -7.62 -26.59
N ASP A 234 -10.98 -7.97 -25.88
CA ASP A 234 -11.47 -7.21 -24.73
C ASP A 234 -10.47 -7.22 -23.56
N MET A 235 -9.96 -8.40 -23.19
CA MET A 235 -8.92 -8.54 -22.18
C MET A 235 -7.65 -7.74 -22.57
N SER A 236 -7.26 -7.83 -23.84
CA SER A 236 -6.13 -7.08 -24.38
C SER A 236 -6.31 -5.58 -24.21
N LEU A 237 -7.46 -5.05 -24.60
CA LEU A 237 -7.77 -3.64 -24.50
C LEU A 237 -7.78 -3.14 -23.04
N LYS A 238 -8.37 -3.92 -22.13
CA LYS A 238 -8.36 -3.63 -20.68
C LYS A 238 -6.95 -3.65 -20.11
N PHE A 239 -6.14 -4.62 -20.52
CA PHE A 239 -4.75 -4.73 -20.11
C PHE A 239 -3.93 -3.53 -20.59
N ASP A 240 -4.05 -3.15 -21.85
CA ASP A 240 -3.36 -2.00 -22.41
C ASP A 240 -3.78 -0.70 -21.70
N PHE A 241 -5.07 -0.53 -21.42
CA PHE A 241 -5.56 0.60 -20.64
C PHE A 241 -4.94 0.66 -19.23
N LEU A 242 -4.82 -0.48 -18.57
CA LEU A 242 -4.29 -0.53 -17.20
C LEU A 242 -2.78 -0.26 -17.16
N TYR A 243 -2.03 -0.72 -18.14
CA TYR A 243 -0.56 -0.88 -18.02
C TYR A 243 0.25 -0.15 -19.07
N ASP A 244 -0.29 0.13 -20.26
CA ASP A 244 0.42 0.91 -21.25
C ASP A 244 0.39 2.40 -20.85
N PRO A 245 1.54 3.02 -20.53
CA PRO A 245 1.60 4.44 -20.24
C PRO A 245 1.21 5.31 -21.44
N ASN A 246 1.38 4.80 -22.65
CA ASN A 246 1.10 5.50 -23.91
C ASN A 246 -0.32 5.24 -24.44
N PHE A 247 -1.12 4.44 -23.71
CA PHE A 247 -2.47 4.13 -24.14
C PHE A 247 -3.33 5.39 -24.26
N LYS A 248 -3.91 5.59 -25.43
CA LYS A 248 -4.78 6.74 -25.70
C LYS A 248 -6.15 6.52 -25.04
N ILE A 249 -6.44 7.28 -23.99
CA ILE A 249 -7.70 7.22 -23.24
C ILE A 249 -8.92 7.39 -24.17
N SER A 250 -8.77 8.17 -25.24
CA SER A 250 -9.85 8.37 -26.23
C SER A 250 -10.38 7.07 -26.84
N SER A 251 -9.56 6.06 -27.01
CA SER A 251 -9.98 4.74 -27.53
C SER A 251 -10.79 3.90 -26.54
N PHE A 252 -10.87 4.33 -25.29
CA PHE A 252 -11.62 3.64 -24.23
C PHE A 252 -12.76 4.50 -23.66
N LYS A 253 -12.99 5.69 -24.22
CA LYS A 253 -13.88 6.72 -23.66
C LYS A 253 -15.33 6.25 -23.55
N ASP A 254 -15.85 5.57 -24.55
CA ASP A 254 -17.24 5.10 -24.55
C ASP A 254 -17.49 4.09 -23.44
N ARG A 255 -16.54 3.17 -23.24
CA ARG A 255 -16.60 2.21 -22.12
C ARG A 255 -16.47 2.88 -20.75
N ILE A 256 -15.65 3.91 -20.63
CA ILE A 256 -15.54 4.68 -19.38
C ILE A 256 -16.88 5.34 -19.06
N SER A 257 -17.58 5.91 -20.06
CA SER A 257 -18.91 6.48 -19.85
C SER A 257 -19.91 5.44 -19.38
N GLU A 258 -19.95 4.28 -20.03
CA GLU A 258 -20.79 3.15 -19.61
C GLU A 258 -20.48 2.72 -18.16
N TYR A 259 -19.21 2.58 -17.81
CA TYR A 259 -18.81 2.20 -16.45
C TYR A 259 -19.15 3.28 -15.41
N GLN A 260 -19.11 4.56 -15.79
CA GLN A 260 -19.54 5.66 -14.91
C GLN A 260 -21.05 5.59 -14.65
N ASP A 261 -21.84 5.32 -15.68
CA ASP A 261 -23.29 5.16 -15.56
C ASP A 261 -23.64 3.95 -14.70
N ASN A 262 -23.00 2.81 -14.93
CA ASN A 262 -23.13 1.61 -14.11
C ASN A 262 -22.76 1.89 -12.64
N CYS A 263 -21.72 2.69 -12.41
CA CYS A 263 -21.30 3.07 -11.07
C CYS A 263 -22.35 3.91 -10.35
N ILE A 264 -22.96 4.87 -11.04
CA ILE A 264 -24.06 5.71 -10.52
C ILE A 264 -25.28 4.86 -10.21
N LEU A 265 -25.64 3.95 -11.12
CA LEU A 265 -26.77 3.03 -10.97
C LEU A 265 -26.51 1.89 -9.97
N ARG A 266 -25.29 1.76 -9.44
CA ARG A 266 -24.85 0.66 -8.56
C ARG A 266 -25.02 -0.74 -9.17
N THR A 267 -24.86 -0.83 -10.48
CA THR A 267 -24.89 -2.07 -11.27
C THR A 267 -23.50 -2.53 -11.71
N SER A 268 -22.46 -1.79 -11.32
CA SER A 268 -21.08 -2.05 -11.73
C SER A 268 -20.59 -3.42 -11.31
N LYS A 269 -19.81 -4.03 -12.19
CA LYS A 269 -18.94 -5.18 -11.86
C LYS A 269 -17.66 -4.69 -11.17
N ALA A 270 -17.04 -5.55 -10.38
CA ALA A 270 -15.80 -5.22 -9.69
C ALA A 270 -14.66 -4.82 -10.64
N SER A 271 -14.56 -5.47 -11.81
CA SER A 271 -13.59 -5.13 -12.85
C SER A 271 -13.81 -3.74 -13.45
N GLU A 272 -15.05 -3.32 -13.65
CA GLU A 272 -15.39 -1.98 -14.12
C GLU A 272 -14.93 -0.91 -13.11
N LEU A 273 -15.14 -1.16 -11.81
CA LEU A 273 -14.71 -0.26 -10.75
C LEU A 273 -13.18 -0.13 -10.66
N ILE A 274 -12.44 -1.23 -10.92
CA ILE A 274 -10.98 -1.20 -11.03
C ILE A 274 -10.54 -0.30 -12.19
N LEU A 275 -11.15 -0.45 -13.36
CA LEU A 275 -10.86 0.34 -14.56
C LEU A 275 -11.19 1.81 -14.36
N LEU A 276 -12.35 2.11 -13.76
CA LEU A 276 -12.73 3.47 -13.39
C LEU A 276 -11.74 4.09 -12.40
N MET A 277 -11.31 3.36 -11.37
CA MET A 277 -10.33 3.86 -10.42
C MET A 277 -9.02 4.21 -11.12
N LYS A 278 -8.57 3.37 -12.06
CA LYS A 278 -7.37 3.65 -12.85
C LYS A 278 -7.54 4.86 -13.76
N TYR A 279 -8.72 5.01 -14.35
CA TYR A 279 -9.05 6.21 -15.13
C TYR A 279 -8.99 7.48 -14.25
N TYR A 280 -9.60 7.45 -13.07
CA TYR A 280 -9.58 8.59 -12.14
C TYR A 280 -8.18 8.95 -11.64
N GLN A 281 -7.29 7.96 -11.50
CA GLN A 281 -5.87 8.22 -11.21
C GLN A 281 -5.15 8.95 -12.36
N LYS A 282 -5.43 8.55 -13.62
CA LYS A 282 -4.81 9.17 -14.81
C LYS A 282 -5.36 10.57 -15.09
N ASP A 283 -6.65 10.79 -14.89
CA ASP A 283 -7.38 12.01 -15.27
C ASP A 283 -7.49 13.05 -14.13
N LYS A 284 -6.83 12.82 -12.97
CA LYS A 284 -6.89 13.69 -11.79
C LYS A 284 -8.32 14.11 -11.43
N CYS A 285 -9.25 13.17 -11.42
CA CYS A 285 -10.65 13.41 -11.17
C CYS A 285 -10.95 13.92 -9.75
N SER A 286 -12.13 14.52 -9.60
CA SER A 286 -12.60 15.04 -8.33
C SER A 286 -12.74 13.94 -7.27
N SER A 287 -12.40 14.26 -6.02
CA SER A 287 -12.56 13.39 -4.85
C SER A 287 -13.98 12.80 -4.72
N GLN A 288 -15.01 13.54 -5.16
CA GLN A 288 -16.40 13.06 -5.12
C GLN A 288 -16.63 11.84 -6.04
N ARG A 289 -16.03 11.82 -7.23
CA ARG A 289 -16.18 10.66 -8.15
C ARG A 289 -15.52 9.40 -7.58
N VAL A 290 -14.37 9.56 -6.94
CA VAL A 290 -13.69 8.46 -6.25
C VAL A 290 -14.54 7.95 -5.07
N LYS A 291 -15.17 8.86 -4.32
CA LYS A 291 -16.06 8.50 -3.22
C LYS A 291 -17.27 7.70 -3.71
N ASN A 292 -17.93 8.15 -4.76
CA ASN A 292 -19.08 7.44 -5.36
C ASN A 292 -18.67 6.02 -5.84
N LEU A 293 -17.48 5.89 -6.42
CA LEU A 293 -16.93 4.58 -6.84
C LEU A 293 -16.75 3.64 -5.64
N LEU A 294 -16.18 4.13 -4.55
CA LEU A 294 -16.01 3.33 -3.34
C LEU A 294 -17.34 2.94 -2.70
N GLU A 295 -18.31 3.85 -2.65
CA GLU A 295 -19.67 3.54 -2.17
C GLU A 295 -20.35 2.46 -3.03
N SER A 296 -20.17 2.51 -4.38
CA SER A 296 -20.66 1.46 -5.27
C SER A 296 -19.99 0.12 -5.01
N PHE A 297 -18.66 0.13 -4.79
CA PHE A 297 -17.92 -1.08 -4.46
C PHE A 297 -18.31 -1.66 -3.10
N ASP A 298 -18.44 -0.83 -2.07
CA ASP A 298 -18.87 -1.27 -0.74
C ASP A 298 -20.29 -1.85 -0.75
N GLY A 299 -21.17 -1.29 -1.58
CA GLY A 299 -22.49 -1.86 -1.84
C GLY A 299 -22.40 -3.27 -2.45
N LEU A 300 -21.57 -3.45 -3.46
CA LEU A 300 -21.29 -4.75 -4.09
C LEU A 300 -20.66 -5.73 -3.08
N TYR A 301 -19.62 -5.30 -2.38
CA TYR A 301 -18.91 -6.08 -1.36
C TYR A 301 -19.87 -6.58 -0.28
N ASN A 302 -20.69 -5.70 0.29
CA ASN A 302 -21.65 -6.05 1.33
C ASN A 302 -22.75 -6.98 0.82
N LYS A 303 -23.25 -6.77 -0.41
CA LYS A 303 -24.24 -7.66 -1.03
C LYS A 303 -23.67 -9.06 -1.18
N ILE A 304 -22.46 -9.16 -1.69
CA ILE A 304 -21.77 -10.43 -1.89
C ILE A 304 -21.44 -11.09 -0.54
N TYR A 305 -20.96 -10.34 0.43
CA TYR A 305 -20.58 -10.84 1.76
C TYR A 305 -21.79 -11.27 2.60
N LYS A 306 -22.88 -10.49 2.58
CA LYS A 306 -24.12 -10.79 3.34
C LYS A 306 -24.86 -12.00 2.81
N HIS A 307 -24.84 -12.25 1.52
CA HIS A 307 -25.53 -13.40 0.91
C HIS A 307 -24.78 -14.72 1.10
N LYS A 308 -23.78 -14.75 2.03
CA LYS A 308 -22.97 -15.96 2.32
C LYS A 308 -22.57 -16.64 1.03
N ILE A 309 -21.80 -15.92 0.23
CA ILE A 309 -21.28 -16.50 -1.00
C ILE A 309 -20.69 -17.84 -0.65
N LYS A 310 -21.23 -18.86 -1.26
CA LYS A 310 -20.73 -20.23 -1.11
C LYS A 310 -19.31 -20.38 -1.65
N ASN A 311 -18.76 -19.32 -2.27
CA ASN A 311 -17.45 -19.29 -2.88
C ASN A 311 -16.46 -18.47 -2.03
N PRO A 312 -15.58 -19.11 -1.25
CA PRO A 312 -14.57 -18.42 -0.43
C PRO A 312 -13.60 -17.61 -1.27
N PHE A 313 -13.51 -17.92 -2.54
CA PHE A 313 -12.64 -17.30 -3.49
C PHE A 313 -13.09 -15.89 -3.90
N GLY A 314 -14.38 -15.71 -4.11
CA GLY A 314 -14.95 -14.39 -4.33
C GLY A 314 -14.63 -13.43 -3.19
N THR A 315 -14.52 -13.93 -1.96
CA THR A 315 -14.14 -13.13 -0.79
C THR A 315 -12.69 -12.67 -0.86
N ASN A 316 -11.74 -13.56 -1.19
CA ASN A 316 -10.32 -13.19 -1.29
C ASN A 316 -10.08 -12.22 -2.45
N ALA A 317 -10.73 -12.45 -3.57
CA ALA A 317 -10.69 -11.56 -4.71
C ALA A 317 -11.24 -10.17 -4.37
N LEU A 318 -12.39 -10.12 -3.74
CA LEU A 318 -13.00 -8.87 -3.30
C LEU A 318 -12.16 -8.16 -2.24
N ASN A 319 -11.55 -8.89 -1.31
CA ASN A 319 -10.63 -8.33 -0.34
C ASN A 319 -9.41 -7.71 -1.01
N SER A 320 -8.84 -8.36 -2.02
CA SER A 320 -7.73 -7.81 -2.80
C SER A 320 -8.14 -6.55 -3.55
N ILE A 321 -9.32 -6.55 -4.17
CA ILE A 321 -9.87 -5.39 -4.87
C ILE A 321 -10.15 -4.26 -3.89
N LYS A 322 -10.76 -4.55 -2.73
CA LYS A 322 -11.01 -3.57 -1.67
C LYS A 322 -9.72 -2.86 -1.26
N ASN A 323 -8.68 -3.63 -0.93
CA ASN A 323 -7.37 -3.07 -0.61
C ASN A 323 -6.79 -2.21 -1.74
N TYR A 324 -6.91 -2.66 -2.99
CA TYR A 324 -6.44 -1.89 -4.14
C TYR A 324 -7.17 -0.56 -4.29
N LEU A 325 -8.50 -0.57 -4.27
CA LEU A 325 -9.31 0.63 -4.48
C LEU A 325 -9.07 1.69 -3.37
N TYR A 326 -9.03 1.28 -2.11
CA TYR A 326 -8.76 2.18 -1.00
C TYR A 326 -7.32 2.69 -1.00
N ASN A 327 -6.35 1.86 -1.38
CA ASN A 327 -4.97 2.29 -1.59
C ASN A 327 -4.84 3.29 -2.75
N CYS A 328 -5.62 3.11 -3.82
CA CYS A 328 -5.67 4.07 -4.93
C CYS A 328 -6.28 5.40 -4.49
N LYS A 329 -7.37 5.38 -3.71
CA LYS A 329 -7.94 6.59 -3.10
C LYS A 329 -6.88 7.32 -2.27
N PHE A 330 -6.23 6.63 -1.35
CA PHE A 330 -5.17 7.21 -0.55
C PHE A 330 -4.06 7.84 -1.41
N SER A 331 -3.66 7.17 -2.51
CA SER A 331 -2.65 7.69 -3.44
C SER A 331 -3.11 8.96 -4.17
N ILE A 332 -4.41 9.10 -4.45
CA ILE A 332 -5.00 10.30 -5.03
C ILE A 332 -5.00 11.42 -3.99
N ASP A 333 -5.49 11.15 -2.79
CA ASP A 333 -5.64 12.13 -1.72
C ASP A 333 -4.29 12.70 -1.29
N ILE A 334 -3.28 11.85 -1.06
CA ILE A 334 -1.93 12.25 -0.64
C ILE A 334 -1.18 13.05 -1.70
N SER A 335 -1.61 12.98 -2.95
CA SER A 335 -1.06 13.77 -4.06
C SER A 335 -1.70 15.15 -4.18
N GLY A 336 -2.76 15.42 -3.43
CA GLY A 336 -3.47 16.69 -3.42
C GLY A 336 -2.71 17.79 -2.67
N ASN A 337 -2.77 19.02 -3.17
CA ASN A 337 -2.06 20.17 -2.59
C ASN A 337 -2.55 20.55 -1.17
N SER A 338 -3.77 20.16 -0.81
CA SER A 338 -4.38 20.45 0.50
C SER A 338 -4.21 19.32 1.51
N TYR A 339 -3.44 18.29 1.19
CA TYR A 339 -3.28 17.15 2.07
C TYR A 339 -2.40 17.47 3.27
N THR A 340 -2.88 17.17 4.47
CA THR A 340 -2.26 17.56 5.73
C THR A 340 -1.69 16.37 6.50
N PHE A 341 -0.86 16.66 7.51
CA PHE A 341 -0.34 15.65 8.43
C PHE A 341 -1.47 14.93 9.22
N GLU A 342 -2.49 15.67 9.63
CA GLU A 342 -3.63 15.09 10.35
C GLU A 342 -4.48 14.19 9.41
N SER A 343 -4.64 14.58 8.14
CA SER A 343 -5.27 13.73 7.12
C SER A 343 -4.50 12.42 6.94
N LEU A 344 -3.16 12.50 6.91
CA LEU A 344 -2.29 11.33 6.79
C LEU A 344 -2.49 10.33 7.94
N LYS A 345 -2.54 10.82 9.17
CA LYS A 345 -2.77 9.96 10.34
C LYS A 345 -4.12 9.26 10.28
N LYS A 346 -5.17 10.01 9.93
CA LYS A 346 -6.53 9.49 9.81
C LYS A 346 -6.62 8.41 8.73
N ASP A 347 -6.09 8.70 7.55
CA ASP A 347 -6.16 7.77 6.43
C ASP A 347 -5.32 6.51 6.67
N ASN A 348 -4.15 6.63 7.31
CA ASN A 348 -3.34 5.47 7.69
C ASN A 348 -4.07 4.58 8.70
N LEU A 349 -4.78 5.15 9.67
CA LEU A 349 -5.57 4.37 10.61
C LEU A 349 -6.67 3.58 9.90
N GLN A 350 -7.40 4.21 8.97
CA GLN A 350 -8.42 3.54 8.16
C GLN A 350 -7.84 2.41 7.30
N LEU A 351 -6.63 2.60 6.76
CA LEU A 351 -5.95 1.57 5.97
C LEU A 351 -5.48 0.40 6.84
N GLU A 352 -5.06 0.64 8.08
CA GLU A 352 -4.71 -0.42 9.03
C GLU A 352 -5.95 -1.23 9.43
N GLU A 353 -7.08 -0.58 9.70
CA GLU A 353 -8.36 -1.23 9.97
C GLU A 353 -8.77 -2.10 8.79
N LEU A 354 -8.68 -1.57 7.57
CA LEU A 354 -8.96 -2.30 6.33
C LEU A 354 -8.06 -3.53 6.15
N GLN A 355 -6.76 -3.39 6.44
CA GLN A 355 -5.81 -4.50 6.36
C GLN A 355 -6.14 -5.58 7.39
N SER A 356 -6.54 -5.18 8.60
CA SER A 356 -6.99 -6.12 9.64
C SER A 356 -8.27 -6.84 9.24
N GLU A 357 -9.25 -6.14 8.65
CA GLU A 357 -10.51 -6.70 8.17
C GLU A 357 -10.30 -7.73 7.06
N THR A 358 -9.42 -7.40 6.10
CA THR A 358 -9.20 -8.21 4.90
C THR A 358 -8.13 -9.28 5.06
N GLY A 359 -7.30 -9.18 6.09
CA GLY A 359 -6.14 -10.05 6.31
C GLY A 359 -4.98 -9.80 5.33
N ILE A 360 -5.03 -8.71 4.55
CA ILE A 360 -4.04 -8.37 3.53
C ILE A 360 -3.18 -7.20 4.02
N ASN A 361 -1.93 -7.46 4.33
CA ASN A 361 -0.99 -6.44 4.80
C ASN A 361 -0.21 -5.85 3.62
N ASN A 362 -0.72 -4.77 3.05
CA ASN A 362 -0.11 -4.08 1.93
C ASN A 362 0.91 -3.03 2.41
N TYR A 363 2.15 -3.10 1.94
CA TYR A 363 3.22 -2.14 2.30
C TYR A 363 3.06 -0.78 1.59
N PHE A 364 2.41 -0.73 0.44
CA PHE A 364 2.45 0.41 -0.47
C PHE A 364 1.88 1.72 0.13
N PRO A 365 0.80 1.73 0.93
CA PRO A 365 0.33 2.94 1.59
C PRO A 365 1.39 3.57 2.49
N PHE A 366 2.08 2.76 3.29
CA PHE A 366 3.12 3.23 4.21
C PHE A 366 4.34 3.76 3.46
N TYR A 367 4.69 3.13 2.34
CA TYR A 367 5.73 3.65 1.45
C TYR A 367 5.38 5.05 0.91
N LYS A 368 4.13 5.27 0.49
CA LYS A 368 3.64 6.58 0.03
C LYS A 368 3.59 7.61 1.17
N ALA A 369 3.15 7.19 2.35
CA ALA A 369 3.13 8.02 3.54
C ALA A 369 4.54 8.51 3.93
N LEU A 370 5.53 7.62 3.90
CA LEU A 370 6.94 7.96 4.13
C LEU A 370 7.47 8.96 3.11
N GLN A 371 7.18 8.77 1.82
CA GLN A 371 7.57 9.73 0.78
C GLN A 371 6.94 11.12 0.95
N PHE A 372 5.70 11.17 1.43
CA PHE A 372 5.03 12.43 1.73
C PHE A 372 5.67 13.14 2.92
N LEU A 373 5.86 12.43 4.04
CA LEU A 373 6.45 13.01 5.25
C LEU A 373 7.90 13.42 5.05
N GLU A 374 8.69 12.64 4.31
CA GLU A 374 10.07 13.01 3.97
C GLU A 374 10.13 14.39 3.30
N ARG A 375 9.24 14.61 2.32
CA ARG A 375 9.15 15.91 1.63
C ARG A 375 8.66 17.01 2.56
N LYS A 376 7.61 16.72 3.35
CA LYS A 376 7.02 17.70 4.25
C LYS A 376 8.02 18.14 5.33
N ILE A 377 8.65 17.22 6.04
CA ILE A 377 9.65 17.52 7.07
C ILE A 377 10.82 18.35 6.49
N SER A 378 11.28 17.96 5.28
CA SER A 378 12.36 18.70 4.60
C SER A 378 11.96 20.14 4.26
N LEU A 379 10.71 20.38 3.85
CA LEU A 379 10.17 21.71 3.60
C LEU A 379 10.01 22.51 4.89
N ASP A 380 9.52 21.88 5.97
CA ASP A 380 9.30 22.53 7.26
C ASP A 380 10.63 22.98 7.89
N PHE A 381 11.71 22.22 7.76
CA PHE A 381 13.05 22.67 8.14
C PHE A 381 13.58 23.85 7.31
N SER A 382 13.12 23.99 6.07
CA SER A 382 13.53 25.08 5.17
C SER A 382 12.73 26.35 5.36
N SER A 383 11.58 26.29 6.07
CA SER A 383 10.71 27.43 6.28
C SER A 383 11.25 28.36 7.38
N THR A 384 11.00 29.66 7.24
CA THR A 384 11.42 30.67 8.22
C THR A 384 10.62 30.65 9.53
N SER A 385 9.43 30.01 9.51
CA SER A 385 8.53 29.85 10.66
C SER A 385 8.57 28.43 11.20
N ASN A 386 9.71 27.96 11.69
CA ASN A 386 9.87 26.59 12.18
C ASN A 386 9.07 26.35 13.46
N ASN A 387 7.97 25.61 13.36
CA ASN A 387 7.31 25.04 14.52
C ASN A 387 7.99 23.73 14.90
N LEU A 388 9.05 23.82 15.74
CA LEU A 388 9.83 22.64 16.15
C LEU A 388 8.97 21.57 16.83
N SER A 389 7.93 21.95 17.56
CA SER A 389 7.03 20.97 18.20
C SER A 389 6.28 20.12 17.15
N GLN A 390 5.83 20.76 16.06
CA GLN A 390 5.17 20.06 14.96
C GLN A 390 6.14 19.15 14.21
N ILE A 391 7.34 19.65 13.90
CA ILE A 391 8.40 18.86 13.24
C ILE A 391 8.77 17.62 14.07
N ARG A 392 8.84 17.76 15.41
CA ARG A 392 9.11 16.62 16.29
C ARG A 392 8.07 15.53 16.20
N LEU A 393 6.79 15.91 16.19
CA LEU A 393 5.67 14.96 16.01
C LEU A 393 5.72 14.26 14.65
N GLU A 394 6.08 14.97 13.61
CA GLU A 394 6.20 14.41 12.26
C GLU A 394 7.36 13.43 12.14
N ILE A 395 8.52 13.72 12.76
CA ILE A 395 9.67 12.82 12.83
C ILE A 395 9.32 11.54 13.61
N GLN A 396 8.65 11.68 14.75
CA GLN A 396 8.19 10.53 15.53
C GLN A 396 7.25 9.64 14.73
N TYR A 397 6.30 10.24 14.03
CA TYR A 397 5.38 9.49 13.17
C TYR A 397 6.07 8.88 11.95
N PHE A 398 7.10 9.55 11.41
CA PHE A 398 7.94 8.99 10.33
C PHE A 398 8.65 7.71 10.79
N SER A 399 9.20 7.70 12.01
CA SER A 399 9.81 6.51 12.62
C SER A 399 8.80 5.38 12.81
N GLU A 400 7.58 5.69 13.27
CA GLU A 400 6.49 4.71 13.40
C GLU A 400 6.12 4.09 12.03
N LEU A 401 6.01 4.90 10.99
CA LEU A 401 5.69 4.45 9.64
C LEU A 401 6.78 3.56 9.03
N ILE A 402 8.05 3.77 9.36
CA ILE A 402 9.15 2.87 8.96
C ILE A 402 8.88 1.46 9.48
N GLY A 403 8.53 1.31 10.75
CA GLY A 403 8.18 0.01 11.34
C GLY A 403 6.95 -0.64 10.69
N LYS A 404 5.92 0.16 10.36
CA LYS A 404 4.73 -0.33 9.66
C LYS A 404 5.06 -0.76 8.22
N PHE A 405 5.88 0.02 7.52
CA PHE A 405 6.35 -0.33 6.17
C PHE A 405 7.15 -1.63 6.18
N GLU A 406 8.11 -1.78 7.09
CA GLU A 406 8.91 -2.98 7.25
C GLU A 406 8.04 -4.21 7.51
N LYS A 407 7.16 -4.15 8.51
CA LYS A 407 6.24 -5.26 8.87
C LYS A 407 5.41 -5.71 7.68
N ASN A 408 4.82 -4.76 6.95
CA ASN A 408 3.97 -5.07 5.80
C ASN A 408 4.78 -5.56 4.59
N LEU A 409 5.98 -5.02 4.37
CA LEU A 409 6.88 -5.49 3.33
C LEU A 409 7.29 -6.95 3.58
N GLN A 410 7.65 -7.29 4.81
CA GLN A 410 7.99 -8.67 5.19
C GLN A 410 6.81 -9.62 5.03
N TRP A 411 5.59 -9.16 5.34
CA TRP A 411 4.39 -9.96 5.08
C TRP A 411 4.20 -10.19 3.57
N CYS A 412 4.34 -9.16 2.73
CA CYS A 412 4.23 -9.30 1.28
C CYS A 412 5.29 -10.25 0.71
N ILE A 413 6.53 -10.19 1.20
CA ILE A 413 7.60 -11.10 0.79
C ILE A 413 7.23 -12.54 1.14
N ARG A 414 6.85 -12.81 2.39
CA ARG A 414 6.50 -14.17 2.86
C ARG A 414 5.31 -14.77 2.13
N ASN A 415 4.31 -13.95 1.80
CA ASN A 415 3.10 -14.41 1.13
C ASN A 415 3.19 -14.25 -0.40
N ARG A 416 4.32 -13.81 -0.94
CA ARG A 416 4.47 -13.48 -2.38
C ARG A 416 3.35 -12.59 -2.89
N TYR A 417 2.87 -11.68 -2.04
CA TYR A 417 1.78 -10.78 -2.35
C TYR A 417 2.29 -9.49 -2.97
N TYR A 418 1.73 -9.12 -4.11
CA TYR A 418 1.94 -7.84 -4.74
C TYR A 418 0.68 -6.97 -4.60
N PRO A 419 0.79 -5.71 -4.18
CA PRO A 419 -0.37 -4.83 -3.97
C PRO A 419 -1.25 -4.63 -5.20
N PHE A 420 -0.76 -4.99 -6.37
CA PHE A 420 -1.44 -4.84 -7.65
C PHE A 420 -1.82 -6.18 -8.28
N GLN A 421 -1.86 -7.24 -7.52
CA GLN A 421 -2.41 -8.53 -7.93
C GLN A 421 -3.91 -8.43 -8.05
N LEU A 422 -4.37 -7.98 -9.20
CA LEU A 422 -5.79 -7.89 -9.47
C LEU A 422 -6.21 -9.05 -10.34
N LEU A 423 -7.44 -9.46 -10.13
CA LEU A 423 -8.05 -10.45 -10.98
C LEU A 423 -8.26 -9.89 -12.37
N ALA A 424 -7.80 -10.65 -13.32
CA ALA A 424 -8.08 -10.37 -14.71
C ALA A 424 -9.54 -10.69 -15.06
N ASN A 425 -10.18 -11.54 -14.27
CA ASN A 425 -11.49 -12.05 -14.57
C ASN A 425 -12.61 -11.11 -14.10
N GLU A 426 -13.59 -10.87 -14.96
CA GLU A 426 -14.78 -10.09 -14.66
C GLU A 426 -15.73 -10.81 -13.69
N CYS A 427 -15.49 -12.08 -13.46
CA CYS A 427 -16.42 -13.02 -12.87
C CYS A 427 -16.21 -13.16 -11.38
N ILE A 428 -16.44 -12.09 -10.68
CA ILE A 428 -16.80 -12.14 -9.26
C ILE A 428 -18.33 -12.19 -9.20
N THR A 429 -18.93 -13.01 -10.01
CA THR A 429 -20.33 -13.38 -9.85
C THR A 429 -20.42 -14.63 -9.01
N PRO A 430 -21.37 -14.69 -8.09
CA PRO A 430 -21.39 -15.68 -7.02
C PRO A 430 -21.54 -17.14 -7.44
N ASP A 431 -22.07 -17.42 -8.58
CA ASP A 431 -22.72 -18.73 -8.80
C ASP A 431 -22.20 -19.58 -9.95
N GLU A 432 -21.49 -19.09 -10.96
CA GLU A 432 -21.27 -19.89 -12.16
C GLU A 432 -19.85 -19.92 -12.77
N GLU A 433 -18.94 -19.04 -12.40
CA GLU A 433 -17.63 -19.00 -13.05
C GLU A 433 -16.48 -19.29 -12.09
N ILE A 434 -15.47 -19.97 -12.62
CA ILE A 434 -14.25 -20.28 -11.87
C ILE A 434 -13.40 -19.02 -11.83
N PRO A 435 -13.18 -18.44 -10.67
CA PRO A 435 -12.37 -17.25 -10.56
C PRO A 435 -10.90 -17.58 -10.80
N ILE A 436 -10.22 -16.73 -11.56
CA ILE A 436 -8.82 -16.91 -11.91
C ILE A 436 -7.98 -15.93 -11.09
N PHE A 437 -7.16 -16.48 -10.21
CA PHE A 437 -6.17 -15.70 -9.49
C PHE A 437 -4.93 -15.47 -10.36
N MET A 438 -4.40 -14.24 -10.33
CA MET A 438 -3.18 -13.86 -11.01
C MET A 438 -2.15 -13.41 -9.98
N ALA A 439 -1.15 -14.24 -9.73
CA ALA A 439 -0.07 -13.97 -8.79
C ALA A 439 0.90 -12.91 -9.32
N SER A 440 1.19 -12.92 -10.62
CA SER A 440 2.03 -11.93 -11.24
C SER A 440 1.35 -10.57 -11.23
N SER A 441 2.07 -9.55 -10.76
CA SER A 441 1.58 -8.19 -10.88
C SER A 441 1.53 -7.78 -12.35
N PHE A 442 0.73 -6.79 -12.64
CA PHE A 442 0.61 -6.25 -13.98
C PHE A 442 1.85 -5.48 -14.44
N ASN A 443 2.58 -4.93 -13.50
CA ASN A 443 3.92 -4.44 -13.75
C ASN A 443 4.91 -5.58 -13.52
N ARG A 444 6.12 -5.44 -14.03
CA ARG A 444 7.21 -6.34 -13.69
C ARG A 444 7.24 -6.55 -12.17
N PRO A 445 7.60 -7.74 -11.69
CA PRO A 445 7.66 -8.02 -10.27
C PRO A 445 8.44 -6.91 -9.58
N ILE A 446 7.89 -6.41 -8.50
CA ILE A 446 8.58 -5.41 -7.70
C ILE A 446 9.84 -6.08 -7.17
N ASN A 447 10.98 -5.47 -7.46
CA ASN A 447 12.23 -5.91 -6.89
C ASN A 447 12.20 -5.61 -5.38
N TYR A 448 11.93 -6.62 -4.57
CA TYR A 448 11.89 -6.51 -3.11
C TYR A 448 13.22 -6.03 -2.53
N GLN A 449 14.35 -6.38 -3.17
CA GLN A 449 15.66 -5.86 -2.77
C GLN A 449 15.71 -4.33 -2.89
N LYS A 450 15.13 -3.78 -3.96
CA LYS A 450 15.03 -2.33 -4.13
C LYS A 450 14.17 -1.68 -3.03
N LEU A 451 13.09 -2.35 -2.61
CA LEU A 451 12.26 -1.87 -1.51
C LEU A 451 12.96 -1.98 -0.16
N GLN A 452 13.74 -3.03 0.06
CA GLN A 452 14.56 -3.18 1.25
C GLN A 452 15.63 -2.08 1.33
N ASN A 453 16.26 -1.75 0.21
CA ASN A 453 17.19 -0.62 0.14
C ASN A 453 16.47 0.70 0.45
N LYS A 454 15.23 0.89 -0.03
CA LYS A 454 14.41 2.07 0.32
C LYS A 454 14.06 2.14 1.80
N LEU A 455 13.80 1.00 2.44
CA LEU A 455 13.58 0.93 3.90
C LEU A 455 14.83 1.41 4.66
N ASN A 456 16.00 0.96 4.23
CA ASN A 456 17.27 1.42 4.80
C ASN A 456 17.50 2.93 4.58
N ASP A 457 17.19 3.43 3.37
CA ASP A 457 17.26 4.87 3.06
C ASP A 457 16.35 5.68 3.99
N PHE A 458 15.11 5.26 4.23
CA PHE A 458 14.19 5.93 5.16
C PHE A 458 14.71 5.89 6.61
N SER A 459 15.31 4.79 7.03
CA SER A 459 15.90 4.66 8.36
C SER A 459 17.08 5.62 8.56
N LEU A 460 17.93 5.76 7.53
CA LEU A 460 19.02 6.75 7.54
C LEU A 460 18.46 8.17 7.52
N ARG A 461 17.42 8.42 6.75
CA ARG A 461 16.77 9.73 6.68
C ARG A 461 16.13 10.12 8.01
N ASN A 462 15.54 9.18 8.74
CA ASN A 462 15.00 9.44 10.08
C ASN A 462 16.10 9.93 11.03
N LYS A 463 17.24 9.25 11.07
CA LYS A 463 18.39 9.69 11.87
C LYS A 463 18.90 11.08 11.47
N PHE A 464 18.89 11.36 10.17
CA PHE A 464 19.26 12.69 9.67
C PHE A 464 18.26 13.77 10.16
N PHE A 465 16.97 13.50 10.13
CA PHE A 465 15.95 14.41 10.64
C PHE A 465 16.05 14.63 12.15
N ASP A 466 16.31 13.58 12.93
CA ASP A 466 16.57 13.70 14.38
C ASP A 466 17.78 14.62 14.64
N ASN A 467 18.88 14.43 13.91
CA ASN A 467 20.07 15.28 14.05
C ASN A 467 19.77 16.74 13.63
N GLN A 468 19.06 16.95 12.53
CA GLN A 468 18.65 18.30 12.11
C GLN A 468 17.75 18.97 13.15
N PHE A 469 16.86 18.20 13.77
CA PHE A 469 15.98 18.72 14.81
C PHE A 469 16.78 19.19 16.03
N GLU A 470 17.72 18.40 16.53
CA GLU A 470 18.57 18.80 17.66
C GLU A 470 19.40 20.05 17.34
N LEU A 471 19.98 20.12 16.14
CA LEU A 471 20.69 21.32 15.69
C LEU A 471 19.78 22.56 15.61
N ALA A 472 18.55 22.40 15.12
CA ALA A 472 17.59 23.49 15.05
C ALA A 472 17.16 23.96 16.44
N LYS A 473 17.00 23.05 17.38
CA LYS A 473 16.70 23.32 18.79
C LYS A 473 17.84 24.07 19.45
N GLU A 474 19.08 23.59 19.34
CA GLU A 474 20.28 24.26 19.85
C GLU A 474 20.39 25.68 19.28
N LYS A 475 20.18 25.87 17.98
CA LYS A 475 20.20 27.18 17.35
C LYS A 475 19.14 28.11 17.94
N GLN A 476 17.94 27.61 18.21
CA GLN A 476 16.88 28.41 18.84
C GLN A 476 17.26 28.80 20.28
N GLU A 477 17.83 27.87 21.05
CA GLU A 477 18.35 28.15 22.41
C GLU A 477 19.45 29.20 22.38
N ILE A 478 20.41 29.08 21.45
CA ILE A 478 21.51 30.06 21.28
C ILE A 478 20.95 31.44 20.92
N LEU A 479 19.92 31.52 20.04
CA LEU A 479 19.28 32.79 19.71
C LEU A 479 18.58 33.42 20.92
N ALA A 480 17.85 32.61 21.69
CA ALA A 480 17.23 33.06 22.94
C ALA A 480 18.24 33.53 23.98
N LEU A 481 19.36 32.81 24.13
CA LEU A 481 20.46 33.24 24.99
C LEU A 481 21.10 34.56 24.52
N LYS A 482 21.31 34.72 23.21
CA LYS A 482 21.84 35.97 22.63
C LYS A 482 20.91 37.16 22.86
N GLU A 483 19.59 36.98 22.76
CA GLU A 483 18.66 38.02 23.11
C GLU A 483 18.65 38.36 24.59
N ASN A 484 18.77 37.36 25.45
CA ASN A 484 18.90 37.54 26.89
C ASN A 484 20.21 38.30 27.25
N VAL A 485 21.33 37.90 26.65
CA VAL A 485 22.62 38.58 26.83
C VAL A 485 22.53 40.04 26.38
N LYS A 486 21.96 40.31 25.21
CA LYS A 486 21.73 41.68 24.68
C LYS A 486 20.85 42.52 25.61
N SER A 487 19.81 41.92 26.17
CA SER A 487 18.95 42.59 27.14
C SER A 487 19.69 42.89 28.46
N PHE A 488 20.54 41.96 28.88
CA PHE A 488 21.37 42.14 30.10
C PHE A 488 22.43 43.21 29.89
N GLU A 489 23.15 43.21 28.78
CA GLU A 489 24.11 44.25 28.41
C GLU A 489 23.45 45.64 28.41
N LYS A 490 22.25 45.76 27.84
CA LYS A 490 21.50 46.99 27.82
C LYS A 490 21.20 47.48 29.25
N ARG A 491 20.72 46.62 30.16
CA ARG A 491 20.44 46.95 31.55
C ARG A 491 21.70 47.36 32.28
N ASN A 492 22.80 46.64 32.09
CA ASN A 492 24.08 46.99 32.71
C ASN A 492 24.57 48.37 32.26
N PHE A 493 24.44 48.66 30.98
CA PHE A 493 24.79 49.97 30.44
C PHE A 493 23.91 51.07 31.05
N GLU A 494 22.63 50.84 31.26
CA GLU A 494 21.70 51.75 31.94
C GLU A 494 22.16 52.00 33.39
N TYR A 495 22.46 50.97 34.16
CA TYR A 495 22.92 51.10 35.52
C TYR A 495 24.27 51.86 35.60
N LEU A 496 25.23 51.53 34.73
CA LEU A 496 26.52 52.20 34.68
C LEU A 496 26.35 53.69 34.34
N SER A 497 25.48 54.00 33.40
CA SER A 497 25.21 55.40 33.01
C SER A 497 24.60 56.21 34.15
N VAL A 498 23.65 55.64 34.90
CA VAL A 498 23.07 56.29 36.09
C VAL A 498 24.14 56.43 37.17
N PHE A 499 24.97 55.44 37.39
CA PHE A 499 26.04 55.50 38.39
C PHE A 499 27.07 56.59 38.05
N ILE A 500 27.50 56.68 36.78
CA ILE A 500 28.42 57.71 36.31
C ILE A 500 27.78 59.10 36.51
N ALA A 501 26.50 59.27 36.21
CA ALA A 501 25.78 60.52 36.39
C ALA A 501 25.74 60.94 37.87
N ILE A 502 25.49 60.01 38.80
CA ILE A 502 25.50 60.25 40.25
C ILE A 502 26.91 60.65 40.72
N ILE A 503 27.95 59.92 40.31
CA ILE A 503 29.34 60.25 40.66
C ILE A 503 29.69 61.65 40.13
N THR A 504 29.39 61.95 38.88
CA THR A 504 29.64 63.28 38.28
C THR A 504 28.93 64.38 39.05
N PHE A 505 27.68 64.14 39.44
CA PHE A 505 26.94 65.08 40.29
C PHE A 505 27.62 65.32 41.64
N LEU A 506 28.04 64.24 42.31
CA LEU A 506 28.74 64.33 43.60
C LEU A 506 30.04 65.11 43.47
N PHE A 507 30.90 64.81 42.51
CA PHE A 507 32.15 65.54 42.29
C PHE A 507 31.94 66.98 41.90
N ALA A 508 30.94 67.30 41.10
CA ALA A 508 30.61 68.70 40.74
C ALA A 508 30.03 69.49 41.90
N SER A 509 29.37 68.83 42.86
CA SER A 509 28.82 69.55 44.05
C SER A 509 29.88 69.86 45.11
N ILE A 510 30.98 69.11 45.21
CA ILE A 510 32.03 69.36 46.22
C ILE A 510 32.64 70.76 46.16
N PRO A 511 33.04 71.32 44.99
CA PRO A 511 33.60 72.64 44.90
C PRO A 511 32.60 73.71 45.33
N ILE A 512 31.31 73.50 45.09
CA ILE A 512 30.23 74.43 45.42
C ILE A 512 30.10 74.55 46.94
N PHE A 513 30.21 73.44 47.67
CA PHE A 513 30.16 73.46 49.13
C PHE A 513 31.47 73.94 49.78
N ALA A 514 32.58 73.81 49.09
CA ALA A 514 33.92 74.19 49.60
C ALA A 514 34.23 75.66 49.34
N SER A 515 33.50 76.40 48.54
CA SER A 515 33.72 77.80 48.22
C SER A 515 33.25 78.68 49.37
N THR A 516 34.13 79.41 50.02
CA THR A 516 33.83 80.37 51.12
C THR A 516 33.25 81.68 50.65
N GLU A 517 33.19 81.93 49.33
CA GLU A 517 32.76 83.18 48.75
C GLU A 517 31.26 83.15 48.26
N LEU A 518 30.61 82.03 48.25
CA LEU A 518 29.26 81.91 47.82
C LEU A 518 28.27 82.17 48.98
N THR A 519 27.29 83.05 48.74
CA THR A 519 26.18 83.19 49.67
C THR A 519 25.35 81.87 49.69
N LEU A 520 24.67 81.57 50.81
CA LEU A 520 23.83 80.41 50.99
C LEU A 520 22.85 80.22 49.79
N GLN A 521 22.30 81.35 49.30
CA GLN A 521 21.41 81.37 48.15
C GLN A 521 22.11 80.99 46.82
N GLY A 522 23.34 81.47 46.63
CA GLY A 522 24.16 81.09 45.46
C GLY A 522 24.52 79.61 45.43
N SER A 523 24.85 79.01 46.59
CA SER A 523 25.14 77.61 46.72
C SER A 523 23.93 76.69 46.43
N LEU A 524 22.74 77.17 46.95
CA LEU A 524 21.50 76.42 46.77
C LEU A 524 21.01 76.44 45.29
N THR A 525 21.18 77.55 44.61
CA THR A 525 20.84 77.68 43.16
C THR A 525 21.77 76.87 42.29
N SER A 526 23.06 76.79 42.65
CA SER A 526 24.03 75.97 41.92
C SER A 526 23.73 74.52 42.06
N ILE A 527 23.38 74.05 43.26
CA ILE A 527 23.01 72.62 43.49
C ILE A 527 21.74 72.24 42.75
N LEU A 528 20.72 73.13 42.79
CA LEU A 528 19.45 72.95 42.06
C LEU A 528 19.69 72.86 40.55
N SER A 529 20.50 73.75 39.99
CA SER A 529 20.79 73.73 38.56
C SER A 529 21.54 72.51 38.16
N LEU A 530 22.46 72.03 38.98
CA LEU A 530 23.21 70.77 38.77
C LEU A 530 22.30 69.54 38.83
N GLY A 531 21.35 69.52 39.79
CA GLY A 531 20.30 68.52 39.89
C GLY A 531 19.41 68.44 38.64
N ILE A 532 19.06 69.57 38.09
CA ILE A 532 18.28 69.64 36.87
C ILE A 532 19.07 69.13 35.66
N VAL A 533 20.34 69.47 35.56
CA VAL A 533 21.24 68.89 34.50
C VAL A 533 21.34 67.37 34.60
N LEU A 534 21.44 66.82 35.83
CA LEU A 534 21.41 65.40 36.07
C LEU A 534 20.13 64.74 35.59
N VAL A 535 18.96 65.31 35.92
CA VAL A 535 17.66 64.82 35.48
C VAL A 535 17.51 64.87 33.95
N LEU A 536 17.96 65.94 33.32
CA LEU A 536 18.00 66.10 31.88
C LEU A 536 18.88 65.04 31.22
N PHE A 537 20.07 64.79 31.80
CA PHE A 537 21.02 63.78 31.33
C PHE A 537 20.39 62.37 31.41
N ILE A 538 19.77 62.02 32.53
CA ILE A 538 19.10 60.71 32.71
C ILE A 538 17.93 60.59 31.70
N ASN A 539 17.16 61.64 31.47
CA ASN A 539 16.10 61.61 30.50
C ASN A 539 16.61 61.49 29.05
N LEU A 540 17.73 62.12 28.73
CA LEU A 540 18.39 62.05 27.44
C LEU A 540 18.91 60.64 27.18
N LEU A 541 19.51 59.99 28.20
CA LEU A 541 19.88 58.58 28.11
C LEU A 541 18.70 57.65 27.84
N LYS A 542 17.57 57.87 28.48
CA LYS A 542 16.32 57.11 28.21
C LYS A 542 15.80 57.31 26.79
N VAL A 543 15.92 58.49 26.22
CA VAL A 543 15.54 58.75 24.81
C VAL A 543 16.44 57.99 23.83
N PHE A 544 17.76 58.01 24.08
CA PHE A 544 18.72 57.28 23.25
C PHE A 544 18.55 55.74 23.33
N GLN A 545 18.00 55.23 24.41
CA GLN A 545 17.77 53.79 24.61
C GLN A 545 16.45 53.28 23.97
N ASN A 546 15.67 54.17 23.33
CA ASN A 546 14.45 53.82 22.56
C ASN A 546 13.37 53.09 23.38
N THR A 547 13.30 53.28 24.67
CA THR A 547 12.26 52.72 25.55
C THR A 547 11.05 53.61 25.60
N SER A 548 9.97 53.20 24.94
CA SER A 548 8.62 53.80 24.89
C SER A 548 8.58 55.29 24.54
N LYS A 549 8.47 55.61 23.26
CA LYS A 549 8.49 56.97 22.66
C LYS A 549 7.54 57.98 23.30
N VAL A 550 6.46 57.56 23.90
CA VAL A 550 5.43 58.51 24.43
C VAL A 550 5.78 59.03 25.81
N ASN A 551 6.22 58.19 26.73
CA ASN A 551 6.52 58.64 28.12
C ASN A 551 7.82 59.44 28.25
N THR A 552 8.84 59.14 27.44
CA THR A 552 10.13 59.90 27.48
C THR A 552 9.99 61.34 27.04
N ASN A 553 9.17 61.62 26.03
CA ASN A 553 8.94 62.98 25.55
C ASN A 553 8.20 63.84 26.58
N ILE A 554 7.27 63.28 27.36
CA ILE A 554 6.56 63.97 28.43
C ILE A 554 7.50 64.36 29.56
N TRP A 555 8.33 63.39 30.03
CA TRP A 555 9.30 63.68 31.11
C TRP A 555 10.40 64.63 30.67
N PHE A 556 10.84 64.61 29.42
CA PHE A 556 11.78 65.55 28.86
C PHE A 556 11.16 66.96 28.81
N GLY A 557 9.91 67.07 28.38
CA GLY A 557 9.17 68.36 28.41
C GLY A 557 9.01 68.89 29.81
N ILE A 558 8.67 68.06 30.80
CA ILE A 558 8.52 68.47 32.20
C ILE A 558 9.85 68.96 32.75
N SER A 559 10.96 68.29 32.48
CA SER A 559 12.30 68.67 32.94
C SER A 559 12.77 69.99 32.37
N ILE A 560 12.52 70.24 31.10
CA ILE A 560 12.79 71.58 30.48
C ILE A 560 11.94 72.66 31.08
N SER A 561 10.66 72.43 31.29
CA SER A 561 9.72 73.36 31.86
C SER A 561 10.14 73.74 33.28
N LEU A 562 10.57 72.77 34.08
CA LEU A 562 11.05 72.98 35.45
C LEU A 562 12.36 73.78 35.45
N PHE A 563 13.25 73.51 34.49
CA PHE A 563 14.47 74.32 34.30
C PHE A 563 14.18 75.77 33.97
N ILE A 564 13.28 76.01 33.04
CA ILE A 564 12.89 77.36 32.67
C ILE A 564 12.25 78.12 33.87
N LEU A 565 11.38 77.44 34.63
CA LEU A 565 10.73 78.00 35.80
C LEU A 565 11.77 78.37 36.86
N ILE A 566 12.72 77.53 37.18
CA ILE A 566 13.78 77.85 38.19
C ILE A 566 14.67 78.96 37.68
N PHE A 567 15.03 78.99 36.41
CA PHE A 567 15.79 80.07 35.81
C PHE A 567 15.10 81.43 35.95
N ILE A 568 13.77 81.47 35.75
CA ILE A 568 12.96 82.65 35.92
C ILE A 568 12.95 83.08 37.40
N LEU A 569 12.73 82.16 38.34
CA LEU A 569 12.69 82.46 39.78
C LEU A 569 14.04 82.97 40.30
N VAL A 570 15.14 82.40 39.83
CA VAL A 570 16.47 82.93 40.15
C VAL A 570 16.73 84.33 39.61
N LYS A 571 16.28 84.58 38.36
CA LYS A 571 16.40 85.93 37.73
C LYS A 571 15.56 87.00 38.43
N GLN A 572 14.44 86.61 39.03
CA GLN A 572 13.55 87.51 39.78
C GLN A 572 13.95 87.67 41.23
N GLY A 573 15.03 87.05 41.70
CA GLY A 573 15.47 87.17 43.10
C GLY A 573 14.51 86.53 44.12
N MET A 574 13.60 85.61 43.65
CA MET A 574 12.65 84.89 44.51
C MET A 574 13.18 83.54 45.06
N LEU A 575 14.34 83.18 44.64
CA LEU A 575 15.09 82.04 45.14
C LEU A 575 16.50 82.46 45.55
#